data_b5eca5d4cadb4697250643d370c43611
#
_entry.id   b5eca5d4cadb4697250643d370c43611
#
_cell.length_a   1.000
_cell.length_b   1.000
_cell.length_c   1.000
_cell.angle_alpha   90.00
_cell.angle_beta   90.00
_cell.angle_gamma   90.00
#
_symmetry.space_group_name_H-M   'P 1'
#
loop_
_entity.id
_entity.type
_entity.pdbx_description
1 polymer ?
#
loop_
_entity_poly.entity_id
_entity_poly.type
_entity_poly.pdbx_seq_one_letter_code
_entity_poly.pdbx_strand_id
1 'polypeptide(L)'
;MRRRPMTQQGLKGLFLVVFILASCSSPSDDGGSGGCGGSEASITCLNVTSIVPTSLGTDTTNVDALRDQCRDPVSGAVTGPEPFGDHNANVTLANTQFPTSTSTDRAFDIMIIGYSVTYTLNQGGCPAAARGCPPLTGFTTGQSIGIPAGQAVTVTLPFVPLSVKNQYVQAGGELGIAAPSYSATYTFTAQPIGVNDTFTLQGSSQFTITDFNNCGT
;
A
#
# COMPACT_ATOMS: atom_id res chain seq x y z
N MET A 1 31.26 -77.04 -1.13
CA MET A 1 30.09 -76.29 -1.62
C MET A 1 28.98 -76.35 -0.59
N ARG A 2 28.81 -75.30 0.22
CA ARG A 2 27.68 -75.19 1.16
C ARG A 2 27.13 -73.80 1.07
N ARG A 3 25.91 -73.66 0.53
CA ARG A 3 25.15 -72.38 0.47
C ARG A 3 24.51 -72.14 1.81
N ARG A 4 24.68 -70.94 2.37
CA ARG A 4 23.94 -70.44 3.56
C ARG A 4 22.76 -69.62 3.09
N PRO A 5 21.59 -69.66 3.72
CA PRO A 5 20.42 -68.84 3.39
C PRO A 5 20.54 -67.45 4.02
N MET A 6 20.19 -66.40 3.24
CA MET A 6 20.02 -65.03 3.69
C MET A 6 18.68 -64.90 4.49
N THR A 7 18.79 -64.46 5.70
CA THR A 7 17.69 -64.03 6.51
C THR A 7 17.24 -62.61 6.12
N GLN A 8 16.03 -62.47 5.62
CA GLN A 8 15.37 -61.20 5.39
C GLN A 8 14.95 -60.60 6.73
N GLN A 9 15.58 -59.48 7.15
CA GLN A 9 15.09 -58.64 8.23
C GLN A 9 14.13 -57.60 7.65
N GLY A 10 12.85 -57.68 8.09
CA GLY A 10 11.80 -56.73 7.75
C GLY A 10 12.05 -55.38 8.35
N LEU A 11 12.21 -54.40 7.48
CA LEU A 11 12.27 -52.98 7.80
C LEU A 11 10.84 -52.45 7.99
N LYS A 12 10.42 -52.32 9.25
CA LYS A 12 9.15 -51.63 9.60
C LYS A 12 9.30 -50.16 9.28
N GLY A 13 8.78 -49.76 8.12
CA GLY A 13 8.69 -48.36 7.71
C GLY A 13 7.73 -47.60 8.63
N LEU A 14 8.28 -46.68 9.40
CA LEU A 14 7.54 -45.68 10.17
C LEU A 14 7.10 -44.61 9.16
N PHE A 15 5.84 -44.66 8.74
CA PHE A 15 5.23 -43.58 7.95
C PHE A 15 5.04 -42.36 8.84
N LEU A 16 5.98 -41.41 8.75
CA LEU A 16 5.84 -40.06 9.28
C LEU A 16 4.89 -39.27 8.36
N VAL A 17 3.62 -39.18 8.72
CA VAL A 17 2.67 -38.31 8.03
C VAL A 17 2.99 -36.86 8.40
N VAL A 18 3.75 -36.18 7.57
CA VAL A 18 3.95 -34.73 7.67
C VAL A 18 2.69 -34.07 7.17
N PHE A 19 1.85 -33.60 8.08
CA PHE A 19 0.78 -32.65 7.75
C PHE A 19 1.44 -31.33 7.35
N ILE A 20 1.63 -31.12 6.06
CA ILE A 20 1.91 -29.80 5.51
C ILE A 20 0.58 -29.02 5.59
N LEU A 21 0.46 -28.20 6.63
CA LEU A 21 -0.54 -27.13 6.63
C LEU A 21 -0.13 -26.17 5.51
N ALA A 22 -0.69 -26.40 4.33
CA ALA A 22 -0.69 -25.43 3.28
C ALA A 22 -1.50 -24.23 3.77
N SER A 23 -0.82 -23.26 4.38
CA SER A 23 -1.37 -21.92 4.50
C SER A 23 -1.54 -21.41 3.07
N CYS A 24 -2.75 -21.42 2.56
CA CYS A 24 -3.13 -20.68 1.36
C CYS A 24 -2.98 -19.20 1.69
N SER A 25 -1.78 -18.68 1.54
CA SER A 25 -1.57 -17.26 1.30
C SER A 25 -1.88 -17.04 -0.18
N SER A 26 -3.12 -16.66 -0.46
CA SER A 26 -3.46 -16.06 -1.74
C SER A 26 -2.60 -14.82 -1.88
N PRO A 27 -1.85 -14.62 -2.99
CA PRO A 27 -1.29 -13.32 -3.30
C PRO A 27 -2.46 -12.44 -3.76
N SER A 28 -3.10 -11.76 -2.82
CA SER A 28 -3.95 -10.62 -3.13
C SER A 28 -3.03 -9.42 -3.28
N ASP A 29 -2.86 -8.95 -4.50
CA ASP A 29 -2.11 -7.74 -4.88
C ASP A 29 -2.70 -6.44 -4.32
N ASP A 30 -3.73 -6.51 -3.50
CA ASP A 30 -4.31 -5.38 -2.78
C ASP A 30 -4.15 -5.58 -1.28
N GLY A 31 -3.02 -5.07 -0.75
CA GLY A 31 -2.62 -5.16 0.65
C GLY A 31 -3.48 -4.33 1.61
N GLY A 32 -4.80 -4.49 1.58
CA GLY A 32 -5.69 -3.93 2.57
C GLY A 32 -5.72 -4.79 3.83
N SER A 33 -5.17 -4.30 4.92
CA SER A 33 -5.35 -4.91 6.24
C SER A 33 -6.60 -4.33 6.89
N GLY A 34 -7.61 -5.15 7.09
CA GLY A 34 -8.84 -4.77 7.80
C GLY A 34 -8.61 -4.68 9.30
N GLY A 35 -9.09 -3.61 9.93
CA GLY A 35 -9.18 -3.47 11.36
C GLY A 35 -10.62 -3.64 11.83
N CYS A 36 -10.92 -4.69 12.59
CA CYS A 36 -12.17 -4.78 13.35
C CYS A 36 -11.87 -4.29 14.76
N GLY A 37 -12.64 -3.33 15.26
CA GLY A 37 -12.42 -2.74 16.58
C GLY A 37 -12.37 -3.81 17.68
N GLY A 38 -11.34 -3.75 18.49
CA GLY A 38 -10.96 -4.81 19.46
C GLY A 38 -11.72 -4.85 20.76
N SER A 39 -12.82 -4.07 20.95
CA SER A 39 -13.66 -4.17 22.12
C SER A 39 -14.87 -5.05 21.84
N GLU A 40 -15.33 -5.81 22.84
CA GLU A 40 -16.51 -6.69 22.76
C GLU A 40 -17.80 -5.96 22.32
N ALA A 41 -17.78 -4.62 22.30
CA ALA A 41 -18.90 -3.78 21.88
C ALA A 41 -18.83 -3.34 20.39
N SER A 42 -17.75 -3.64 19.68
CA SER A 42 -17.58 -3.19 18.29
C SER A 42 -18.03 -4.24 17.31
N ILE A 43 -19.14 -4.01 16.67
CA ILE A 43 -19.72 -4.87 15.61
C ILE A 43 -19.34 -4.38 14.21
N THR A 44 -18.46 -3.40 14.11
CA THR A 44 -18.06 -2.78 12.86
C THR A 44 -16.63 -3.16 12.49
N CYS A 45 -16.43 -3.45 11.20
CA CYS A 45 -15.11 -3.64 10.61
C CYS A 45 -14.85 -2.54 9.60
N LEU A 46 -13.78 -1.79 9.82
CA LEU A 46 -13.29 -0.83 8.85
C LEU A 46 -12.15 -1.45 8.03
N ASN A 47 -12.28 -1.37 6.72
CA ASN A 47 -11.29 -1.91 5.78
C ASN A 47 -10.83 -0.83 4.81
N VAL A 48 -9.56 -0.85 4.45
CA VAL A 48 -9.06 -0.15 3.26
C VAL A 48 -9.29 -1.07 2.07
N THR A 49 -10.22 -0.72 1.20
CA THR A 49 -10.62 -1.56 0.07
C THR A 49 -9.86 -1.24 -1.22
N SER A 50 -9.36 -0.01 -1.35
CA SER A 50 -8.50 0.37 -2.46
C SER A 50 -7.65 1.59 -2.14
N ILE A 51 -6.47 1.67 -2.76
CA ILE A 51 -5.60 2.85 -2.80
C ILE A 51 -5.15 3.00 -4.25
N VAL A 52 -5.72 3.99 -4.93
CA VAL A 52 -5.43 4.27 -6.35
C VAL A 52 -4.62 5.54 -6.44
N PRO A 53 -3.28 5.46 -6.68
CA PRO A 53 -2.46 6.64 -6.86
C PRO A 53 -2.89 7.45 -8.10
N THR A 54 -2.89 8.78 -7.97
CA THR A 54 -3.31 9.69 -9.04
C THR A 54 -2.34 10.86 -9.16
N SER A 55 -2.05 11.26 -10.38
CA SER A 55 -1.30 12.49 -10.69
C SER A 55 -2.07 13.31 -11.70
N LEU A 56 -2.26 14.61 -11.42
CA LEU A 56 -2.93 15.55 -12.32
C LEU A 56 -4.31 15.03 -12.80
N GLY A 57 -5.01 14.25 -11.96
CA GLY A 57 -6.32 13.69 -12.26
C GLY A 57 -6.32 12.38 -13.06
N THR A 58 -5.14 11.79 -13.31
CA THR A 58 -5.00 10.50 -14.00
C THR A 58 -4.47 9.46 -13.03
N ASP A 59 -5.05 8.25 -13.05
CA ASP A 59 -4.57 7.12 -12.25
C ASP A 59 -3.18 6.70 -12.73
N THR A 60 -2.20 6.75 -11.84
CA THR A 60 -0.82 6.37 -12.16
C THR A 60 0.00 6.08 -10.92
N THR A 61 0.77 5.01 -10.99
CA THR A 61 1.80 4.65 -10.00
C THR A 61 3.17 5.22 -10.32
N ASN A 62 3.30 5.96 -11.42
CA ASN A 62 4.53 6.61 -11.83
C ASN A 62 4.60 8.00 -11.19
N VAL A 63 5.50 8.18 -10.25
CA VAL A 63 5.70 9.43 -9.51
C VAL A 63 6.83 10.21 -10.17
N ASP A 64 6.49 11.32 -10.78
CA ASP A 64 7.46 12.26 -11.31
C ASP A 64 8.18 13.01 -10.18
N ALA A 65 9.51 12.90 -10.15
CA ALA A 65 10.35 13.44 -9.09
C ALA A 65 10.86 14.86 -9.35
N LEU A 66 10.92 15.28 -10.61
CA LEU A 66 11.52 16.54 -11.01
C LEU A 66 10.61 17.31 -11.97
N ARG A 67 10.63 18.61 -11.90
CA ARG A 67 9.91 19.48 -12.81
C ARG A 67 10.83 19.95 -13.93
N ASP A 68 10.51 19.58 -15.14
CA ASP A 68 11.24 19.95 -16.35
C ASP A 68 10.57 21.04 -17.17
N GLN A 69 11.17 21.33 -18.34
CA GLN A 69 10.64 22.21 -19.36
C GLN A 69 10.11 21.39 -20.52
N CYS A 70 8.85 21.56 -20.83
CA CYS A 70 8.26 20.97 -22.03
C CYS A 70 8.85 21.62 -23.31
N ARG A 71 9.14 20.78 -24.28
CA ARG A 71 9.67 21.21 -25.57
C ARG A 71 8.84 20.68 -26.72
N ASP A 72 8.67 21.49 -27.72
CA ASP A 72 8.07 21.03 -28.98
C ASP A 72 8.95 19.95 -29.61
N PRO A 73 8.40 18.77 -29.94
CA PRO A 73 9.19 17.65 -30.44
C PRO A 73 9.82 17.88 -31.83
N VAL A 74 9.33 18.86 -32.61
CA VAL A 74 9.83 19.15 -33.97
C VAL A 74 10.87 20.24 -33.94
N SER A 75 10.57 21.35 -33.27
CA SER A 75 11.44 22.54 -33.24
C SER A 75 12.43 22.55 -32.08
N GLY A 76 12.19 21.75 -31.03
CA GLY A 76 12.95 21.79 -29.78
C GLY A 76 12.71 23.06 -28.94
N ALA A 77 11.81 23.95 -29.37
CA ALA A 77 11.49 25.19 -28.67
C ALA A 77 10.79 24.85 -27.32
N VAL A 78 11.12 25.65 -26.28
CA VAL A 78 10.44 25.51 -24.98
C VAL A 78 9.00 25.98 -25.12
N THR A 79 8.05 25.13 -24.80
CA THR A 79 6.60 25.41 -24.84
C THR A 79 6.03 25.81 -23.49
N GLY A 80 6.72 25.48 -22.40
CA GLY A 80 6.31 25.84 -21.04
C GLY A 80 6.91 24.91 -19.97
N PRO A 81 6.59 25.17 -18.70
CA PRO A 81 6.97 24.25 -17.64
C PRO A 81 6.13 22.97 -17.72
N GLU A 82 6.73 21.85 -17.37
CA GLU A 82 6.03 20.58 -17.20
C GLU A 82 4.97 20.68 -16.09
N PRO A 83 3.78 20.07 -16.28
CA PRO A 83 2.82 19.88 -15.19
C PRO A 83 3.42 19.08 -14.04
N PHE A 84 3.55 19.70 -12.87
CA PHE A 84 4.21 19.09 -11.71
C PHE A 84 3.49 19.49 -10.42
N GLY A 85 3.26 18.52 -9.54
CA GLY A 85 2.54 18.77 -8.30
C GLY A 85 2.64 17.61 -7.31
N ASP A 86 1.82 17.65 -6.27
CA ASP A 86 1.65 16.54 -5.37
C ASP A 86 1.08 15.32 -6.10
N HIS A 87 1.61 14.15 -5.77
CA HIS A 87 0.98 12.90 -6.14
C HIS A 87 0.03 12.49 -5.03
N ASN A 88 -1.23 12.32 -5.35
CA ASN A 88 -2.28 11.96 -4.42
C ASN A 88 -2.69 10.48 -4.59
N ALA A 89 -3.57 9.99 -3.74
CA ALA A 89 -4.25 8.72 -3.93
C ALA A 89 -5.74 8.85 -3.58
N ASN A 90 -6.58 8.20 -4.36
CA ASN A 90 -7.97 7.95 -4.01
C ASN A 90 -8.01 6.71 -3.12
N VAL A 91 -8.30 6.92 -1.84
CA VAL A 91 -8.38 5.86 -0.83
C VAL A 91 -9.83 5.57 -0.53
N THR A 92 -10.25 4.32 -0.68
CA THR A 92 -11.60 3.87 -0.34
C THR A 92 -11.58 3.10 0.97
N LEU A 93 -12.36 3.59 1.92
CA LEU A 93 -12.56 3.03 3.25
C LEU A 93 -13.97 2.49 3.33
N ALA A 94 -14.16 1.22 3.70
CA ALA A 94 -15.48 0.59 3.83
C ALA A 94 -15.73 0.19 5.28
N ASN A 95 -16.83 0.71 5.84
CA ASN A 95 -17.32 0.38 7.17
C ASN A 95 -18.38 -0.71 7.05
N THR A 96 -17.99 -1.95 7.29
CA THR A 96 -18.86 -3.11 7.14
C THR A 96 -19.32 -3.64 8.50
N GLN A 97 -20.49 -4.24 8.55
CA GLN A 97 -20.96 -4.92 9.74
C GLN A 97 -20.20 -6.23 9.96
N PHE A 98 -19.93 -6.57 11.21
CA PHE A 98 -19.28 -7.83 11.53
C PHE A 98 -20.15 -9.02 11.09
N PRO A 99 -19.61 -10.03 10.40
CA PRO A 99 -20.42 -11.15 9.86
C PRO A 99 -21.18 -11.96 10.90
N THR A 100 -20.71 -11.94 12.15
CA THR A 100 -21.31 -12.69 13.28
C THR A 100 -22.29 -11.87 14.12
N SER A 101 -22.49 -10.60 13.79
CA SER A 101 -23.42 -9.74 14.54
C SER A 101 -24.87 -10.18 14.32
N THR A 102 -25.67 -10.12 15.38
CA THR A 102 -27.10 -10.40 15.30
C THR A 102 -27.83 -9.23 14.65
N SER A 103 -29.03 -9.44 14.13
CA SER A 103 -29.81 -8.39 13.46
C SER A 103 -30.22 -7.21 14.39
N THR A 104 -30.03 -7.35 15.70
CA THR A 104 -30.28 -6.30 16.70
C THR A 104 -29.07 -5.42 16.94
N ASP A 105 -27.87 -5.86 16.55
CA ASP A 105 -26.65 -5.09 16.71
C ASP A 105 -26.56 -4.07 15.57
N ARG A 106 -26.27 -2.83 15.92
CA ARG A 106 -26.08 -1.75 14.94
C ARG A 106 -24.58 -1.51 14.73
N ALA A 107 -24.18 -1.42 13.46
CA ALA A 107 -22.87 -0.92 13.14
C ALA A 107 -22.75 0.56 13.56
N PHE A 108 -21.57 0.93 14.09
CA PHE A 108 -21.28 2.31 14.45
C PHE A 108 -20.77 3.08 13.23
N ASP A 109 -21.13 4.36 13.16
CA ASP A 109 -20.40 5.29 12.32
C ASP A 109 -18.96 5.41 12.84
N ILE A 110 -17.99 5.49 11.95
CA ILE A 110 -16.58 5.58 12.29
C ILE A 110 -16.03 6.93 11.86
N MET A 111 -15.21 7.51 12.71
CA MET A 111 -14.44 8.70 12.42
C MET A 111 -12.96 8.33 12.29
N ILE A 112 -12.33 8.60 11.16
CA ILE A 112 -10.87 8.68 11.06
C ILE A 112 -10.46 9.99 11.73
N ILE A 113 -9.53 9.93 12.68
CA ILE A 113 -9.04 11.10 13.41
C ILE A 113 -7.63 11.53 12.97
N GLY A 114 -6.99 10.73 12.15
CA GLY A 114 -5.69 11.01 11.56
C GLY A 114 -5.13 9.82 10.81
N TYR A 115 -4.07 10.07 10.04
CA TYR A 115 -3.32 9.01 9.37
C TYR A 115 -1.83 9.38 9.24
N SER A 116 -1.02 8.36 9.02
CA SER A 116 0.38 8.50 8.61
C SER A 116 0.63 7.74 7.32
N VAL A 117 1.62 8.19 6.57
CA VAL A 117 2.13 7.49 5.39
C VAL A 117 3.60 7.18 5.63
N THR A 118 3.98 5.94 5.46
CA THR A 118 5.37 5.47 5.50
C THR A 118 5.76 4.86 4.17
N TYR A 119 7.05 4.97 3.82
CA TYR A 119 7.57 4.46 2.56
C TYR A 119 8.61 3.40 2.82
N THR A 120 8.54 2.32 2.05
CA THR A 120 9.51 1.22 2.12
C THR A 120 10.00 0.90 0.72
N LEU A 121 11.31 0.83 0.53
CA LEU A 121 11.88 0.33 -0.72
C LEU A 121 11.49 -1.15 -0.88
N ASN A 122 10.91 -1.50 -2.02
CA ASN A 122 10.49 -2.88 -2.28
C ASN A 122 11.71 -3.80 -2.39
N GLN A 123 11.53 -5.08 -2.06
CA GLN A 123 12.60 -6.07 -2.24
C GLN A 123 12.98 -6.14 -3.73
N GLY A 124 14.25 -5.88 -4.05
CA GLY A 124 14.70 -5.74 -5.44
C GLY A 124 14.23 -4.46 -6.14
N GLY A 125 13.57 -3.56 -5.42
CA GLY A 125 13.04 -2.30 -5.95
C GLY A 125 14.10 -1.24 -6.28
N CYS A 126 15.38 -1.49 -5.95
CA CYS A 126 16.49 -0.65 -6.38
C CYS A 126 17.22 -1.36 -7.54
N PRO A 127 17.01 -0.94 -8.80
CA PRO A 127 17.71 -1.53 -9.93
C PRO A 127 19.23 -1.37 -9.82
N ALA A 128 19.99 -2.35 -10.28
CA ALA A 128 21.47 -2.28 -10.23
C ALA A 128 22.06 -1.11 -11.03
N ALA A 129 21.32 -0.61 -12.01
CA ALA A 129 21.71 0.55 -12.82
C ALA A 129 21.31 1.89 -12.19
N ALA A 130 20.52 1.90 -11.11
CA ALA A 130 20.10 3.14 -10.45
C ALA A 130 21.27 3.80 -9.73
N ARG A 131 21.37 5.11 -9.83
CA ARG A 131 22.39 5.93 -9.13
C ARG A 131 22.14 5.94 -7.62
N GLY A 132 20.89 5.90 -7.20
CA GLY A 132 20.53 5.88 -5.79
C GLY A 132 19.05 5.57 -5.57
N CYS A 133 18.78 4.89 -4.46
CA CYS A 133 17.42 4.57 -4.01
C CYS A 133 17.31 5.00 -2.54
N PRO A 134 17.30 6.33 -2.27
CA PRO A 134 17.31 6.84 -0.91
C PRO A 134 16.03 6.47 -0.17
N PRO A 135 16.09 6.31 1.17
CA PRO A 135 14.88 6.16 1.97
C PRO A 135 14.02 7.43 1.86
N LEU A 136 12.72 7.24 1.72
CA LEU A 136 11.76 8.33 1.73
C LEU A 136 11.24 8.57 3.15
N THR A 137 11.11 9.84 3.55
CA THR A 137 10.57 10.19 4.87
C THR A 137 9.05 10.21 4.81
N GLY A 138 8.42 9.44 5.70
CA GLY A 138 6.98 9.46 5.89
C GLY A 138 6.48 10.76 6.54
N PHE A 139 5.16 10.91 6.59
CA PHE A 139 4.51 12.04 7.22
C PHE A 139 3.27 11.61 8.00
N THR A 140 2.80 12.47 8.89
CA THR A 140 1.56 12.26 9.66
C THR A 140 0.70 13.52 9.53
N THR A 141 -0.61 13.32 9.40
CA THR A 141 -1.56 14.42 9.35
C THR A 141 -2.82 14.10 10.17
N GLY A 142 -3.37 15.13 10.82
CA GLY A 142 -4.69 15.06 11.43
C GLY A 142 -5.74 15.38 10.36
N GLN A 143 -6.67 14.46 10.15
CA GLN A 143 -7.77 14.65 9.23
C GLN A 143 -9.00 13.89 9.73
N SER A 144 -10.15 14.56 9.79
CA SER A 144 -11.40 13.93 10.16
C SER A 144 -12.15 13.45 8.92
N ILE A 145 -12.41 12.13 8.84
CA ILE A 145 -13.19 11.52 7.75
C ILE A 145 -14.29 10.67 8.40
N GLY A 146 -15.55 11.06 8.23
CA GLY A 146 -16.69 10.29 8.70
C GLY A 146 -17.04 9.16 7.72
N ILE A 147 -17.21 7.95 8.24
CA ILE A 147 -17.59 6.77 7.46
C ILE A 147 -18.84 6.17 8.09
N PRO A 148 -20.03 6.44 7.50
CA PRO A 148 -21.27 5.91 8.04
C PRO A 148 -21.30 4.38 8.06
N ALA A 149 -22.06 3.82 8.97
CA ALA A 149 -22.27 2.38 9.07
C ALA A 149 -22.79 1.77 7.77
N GLY A 150 -22.17 0.70 7.33
CA GLY A 150 -22.53 -0.01 6.10
C GLY A 150 -22.20 0.73 4.80
N GLN A 151 -21.37 1.80 4.86
CA GLN A 151 -21.03 2.61 3.71
C GLN A 151 -19.53 2.51 3.39
N ALA A 152 -19.18 2.82 2.15
CA ALA A 152 -17.83 3.08 1.72
C ALA A 152 -17.67 4.56 1.35
N VAL A 153 -16.53 5.14 1.70
CA VAL A 153 -16.18 6.52 1.40
C VAL A 153 -14.83 6.54 0.69
N THR A 154 -14.78 7.25 -0.44
CA THR A 154 -13.53 7.50 -1.15
C THR A 154 -13.07 8.92 -0.88
N VAL A 155 -11.81 9.07 -0.47
CA VAL A 155 -11.17 10.36 -0.19
C VAL A 155 -9.86 10.48 -0.94
N THR A 156 -9.56 11.68 -1.40
CA THR A 156 -8.26 11.97 -2.02
C THR A 156 -7.30 12.44 -0.93
N LEU A 157 -6.21 11.71 -0.77
CA LEU A 157 -5.18 11.96 0.26
C LEU A 157 -3.80 12.14 -0.39
N PRO A 158 -2.89 12.94 0.19
CA PRO A 158 -1.49 12.97 -0.23
C PRO A 158 -0.87 11.58 -0.25
N PHE A 159 -0.23 11.24 -1.36
CA PHE A 159 0.46 9.95 -1.57
C PHE A 159 1.97 10.14 -1.57
N VAL A 160 2.51 10.94 -2.50
CA VAL A 160 3.90 11.39 -2.51
C VAL A 160 3.89 12.92 -2.72
N PRO A 161 3.87 13.71 -1.64
CA PRO A 161 3.84 15.17 -1.73
C PRO A 161 5.16 15.74 -2.25
N LEU A 162 5.14 16.98 -2.71
CA LEU A 162 6.30 17.70 -3.23
C LEU A 162 7.49 17.71 -2.26
N SER A 163 7.24 17.74 -0.96
CA SER A 163 8.30 17.68 0.06
C SER A 163 9.09 16.37 0.01
N VAL A 164 8.40 15.25 -0.22
CA VAL A 164 9.02 13.91 -0.36
C VAL A 164 9.77 13.81 -1.69
N LYS A 165 9.21 14.33 -2.78
CA LYS A 165 9.88 14.40 -4.08
C LYS A 165 11.19 15.20 -4.02
N ASN A 166 11.13 16.38 -3.42
CA ASN A 166 12.32 17.24 -3.23
C ASN A 166 13.39 16.54 -2.39
N GLN A 167 12.99 15.84 -1.33
CA GLN A 167 13.92 15.07 -0.49
C GLN A 167 14.57 13.93 -1.29
N TYR A 168 13.79 13.21 -2.11
CA TYR A 168 14.31 12.17 -2.98
C TYR A 168 15.41 12.69 -3.92
N VAL A 169 15.16 13.80 -4.60
CA VAL A 169 16.13 14.44 -5.50
C VAL A 169 17.38 14.91 -4.75
N GLN A 170 17.21 15.58 -3.60
CA GLN A 170 18.33 16.08 -2.78
C GLN A 170 19.19 14.96 -2.22
N ALA A 171 18.60 13.81 -1.94
CA ALA A 171 19.31 12.63 -1.47
C ALA A 171 20.00 11.82 -2.61
N GLY A 172 19.99 12.32 -3.84
CA GLY A 172 20.62 11.67 -4.99
C GLY A 172 19.82 10.51 -5.57
N GLY A 173 18.51 10.58 -5.49
CA GLY A 173 17.62 9.60 -6.10
C GLY A 173 17.81 9.47 -7.61
N GLU A 174 17.46 8.31 -8.15
CA GLU A 174 17.56 8.02 -9.59
C GLU A 174 16.57 8.88 -10.39
N LEU A 175 17.03 9.54 -11.41
CA LEU A 175 16.24 10.39 -12.31
C LEU A 175 16.26 9.89 -13.77
N GLY A 176 16.82 8.72 -14.00
CA GLY A 176 16.88 8.10 -15.33
C GLY A 176 15.86 6.98 -15.51
N ILE A 177 16.17 6.09 -16.44
CA ILE A 177 15.28 4.99 -16.84
C ILE A 177 15.18 3.84 -15.81
N ALA A 178 16.05 3.83 -14.81
CA ALA A 178 16.11 2.76 -13.79
C ALA A 178 15.28 3.14 -12.56
N ALA A 179 13.98 3.38 -12.75
CA ALA A 179 13.08 3.85 -11.71
C ALA A 179 13.01 2.90 -10.50
N PRO A 180 13.37 3.35 -9.28
CA PRO A 180 13.20 2.57 -8.07
C PRO A 180 11.72 2.37 -7.75
N SER A 181 11.40 1.22 -7.11
CA SER A 181 10.06 0.87 -6.68
C SER A 181 9.94 0.90 -5.16
N TYR A 182 8.92 1.59 -4.68
CA TYR A 182 8.58 1.73 -3.27
C TYR A 182 7.14 1.29 -3.00
N SER A 183 6.86 0.98 -1.74
CA SER A 183 5.51 0.85 -1.20
C SER A 183 5.22 2.03 -0.28
N ALA A 184 4.08 2.69 -0.48
CA ALA A 184 3.51 3.63 0.46
C ALA A 184 2.45 2.91 1.30
N THR A 185 2.61 2.93 2.62
CA THR A 185 1.68 2.33 3.57
C THR A 185 0.99 3.44 4.36
N TYR A 186 -0.32 3.54 4.22
CA TYR A 186 -1.18 4.35 5.06
C TYR A 186 -1.50 3.60 6.35
N THR A 187 -1.37 4.27 7.47
CA THR A 187 -1.87 3.80 8.78
C THR A 187 -2.89 4.81 9.27
N PHE A 188 -4.15 4.42 9.30
CA PHE A 188 -5.25 5.24 9.77
C PHE A 188 -5.51 4.98 11.25
N THR A 189 -5.81 6.03 12.01
CA THR A 189 -6.35 5.93 13.37
C THR A 189 -7.83 6.22 13.31
N ALA A 190 -8.64 5.26 13.74
CA ALA A 190 -10.10 5.28 13.67
C ALA A 190 -10.72 5.19 15.05
N GLN A 191 -11.88 5.82 15.21
CA GLN A 191 -12.67 5.82 16.44
C GLN A 191 -14.16 5.63 16.08
N PRO A 192 -14.87 4.63 16.64
CA PRO A 192 -16.31 4.53 16.52
C PRO A 192 -16.97 5.70 17.24
N ILE A 193 -18.01 6.28 16.63
CA ILE A 193 -18.72 7.42 17.23
C ILE A 193 -19.51 6.94 18.46
N GLY A 194 -19.29 7.62 19.58
CA GLY A 194 -19.91 7.27 20.86
C GLY A 194 -19.10 6.27 21.71
N VAL A 195 -17.93 5.84 21.22
CA VAL A 195 -16.99 4.97 21.93
C VAL A 195 -15.64 5.67 22.05
N ASN A 196 -14.99 5.56 23.19
CA ASN A 196 -13.69 6.22 23.41
C ASN A 196 -12.50 5.40 22.94
N ASP A 197 -12.71 4.18 22.46
CA ASP A 197 -11.64 3.31 21.98
C ASP A 197 -11.24 3.69 20.56
N THR A 198 -9.94 3.63 20.32
CA THR A 198 -9.35 3.82 18.99
C THR A 198 -8.70 2.54 18.50
N PHE A 199 -8.71 2.35 17.20
CA PHE A 199 -7.98 1.26 16.55
C PHE A 199 -7.27 1.76 15.29
N THR A 200 -6.33 0.97 14.80
CA THR A 200 -5.60 1.29 13.58
C THR A 200 -5.88 0.28 12.49
N LEU A 201 -5.85 0.75 11.24
CA LEU A 201 -5.90 -0.08 10.05
C LEU A 201 -4.88 0.40 9.04
N GLN A 202 -4.46 -0.49 8.16
CA GLN A 202 -3.44 -0.18 7.16
C GLN A 202 -3.90 -0.57 5.76
N GLY A 203 -3.35 0.13 4.80
CA GLY A 203 -3.42 -0.22 3.39
C GLY A 203 -2.16 0.26 2.70
N SER A 204 -1.74 -0.43 1.64
CA SER A 204 -0.54 -0.07 0.91
C SER A 204 -0.76 -0.06 -0.59
N SER A 205 0.03 0.75 -1.29
CA SER A 205 0.11 0.76 -2.74
C SER A 205 1.55 0.93 -3.18
N GLN A 206 1.90 0.29 -4.30
CA GLN A 206 3.24 0.38 -4.86
C GLN A 206 3.33 1.53 -5.85
N PHE A 207 4.53 2.10 -5.99
CA PHE A 207 4.83 3.11 -6.99
C PHE A 207 6.29 3.08 -7.41
N THR A 208 6.56 3.67 -8.55
CA THR A 208 7.92 3.95 -9.02
C THR A 208 8.16 5.46 -9.00
N ILE A 209 9.39 5.89 -8.73
CA ILE A 209 9.74 7.31 -8.70
C ILE A 209 11.00 7.56 -9.52
N THR A 210 10.92 8.49 -10.44
CA THR A 210 12.04 8.99 -11.26
C THR A 210 11.60 10.29 -11.93
N ASP A 211 12.39 10.80 -12.86
CA ASP A 211 12.00 11.90 -13.73
C ASP A 211 11.16 11.36 -14.90
N PHE A 212 9.85 11.44 -14.78
CA PHE A 212 8.90 11.07 -15.83
C PHE A 212 8.49 12.31 -16.62
N ASN A 213 8.57 12.25 -17.93
CA ASN A 213 8.12 13.34 -18.78
C ASN A 213 6.58 13.36 -18.87
N ASN A 214 5.96 14.35 -18.25
CA ASN A 214 4.52 14.62 -18.27
C ASN A 214 4.12 15.70 -19.27
N CYS A 215 5.00 16.11 -20.16
CA CYS A 215 4.67 17.00 -21.26
C CYS A 215 3.74 16.28 -22.22
N GLY A 216 2.51 16.77 -22.38
CA GLY A 216 1.56 16.20 -23.33
C GLY A 216 2.15 16.20 -24.75
N THR A 217 1.90 15.12 -25.47
CA THR A 217 2.21 15.00 -26.90
C THR A 217 1.15 15.68 -27.75
#